data_a574247d0354fb0eb167910ddc04ae48
#
_entry.id   a574247d0354fb0eb167910ddc04ae48
#
_cell.length_a   1.000
_cell.length_b   1.000
_cell.length_c   1.000
_cell.angle_alpha   90.00
_cell.angle_beta   90.00
_cell.angle_gamma   90.00
#
_symmetry.space_group_name_H-M   'P 1'
#
loop_
_entity.id
_entity.type
_entity.pdbx_description
1 polymer ?
#
loop_
_entity_poly.entity_id
_entity_poly.type
_entity_poly.pdbx_seq_one_letter_code
_entity_poly.pdbx_strand_id
1 'polypeptide(L)'
;MRKFDYSFLKNSLLPANLINITGVIYSLKTGSDIRKYDFEKLFSELEKIAKVQSIKSSNAIEGIITSDKRILEIVNQSSEPLNHNESEIAGYRDALNNIHLNYHSLEFNENTILKLHEVMMSYSGNQYGGKYKDENNIIVEVDIEGNRNVRFKPIDAKDTPKAMEQLVLAYIDARDDLSINSLLLIPCVILDFLCIHPFKDGNGRMSRLLSLLLLYKSGFDVGKYISFEEQINNTKGYYYESLKESSINWDINENTYIPFIENFLSTLYSCYKELDKRFNVVNSSKTTKTAQIEATVLNSLTPISKAEICNILPDISPTTVELVLGKMVKEGQIETIGIGRSTRYIKK
;
A
#
# COMPACT_ATOMS: atom_id res chain seq x y z
N MET A 1 -29.16 -4.67 12.27
CA MET A 1 -27.77 -5.11 12.09
C MET A 1 -27.42 -4.99 10.62
N ARG A 2 -26.25 -4.45 10.29
CA ARG A 2 -25.71 -4.36 8.93
C ARG A 2 -25.80 -5.72 8.23
N LYS A 3 -26.27 -5.72 6.97
CA LYS A 3 -26.26 -6.89 6.09
C LYS A 3 -25.15 -6.70 5.06
N PHE A 4 -24.23 -7.65 4.98
CA PHE A 4 -23.16 -7.64 3.97
C PHE A 4 -23.67 -8.36 2.71
N ASP A 5 -23.75 -7.64 1.60
CA ASP A 5 -24.23 -8.16 0.31
C ASP A 5 -23.63 -7.31 -0.82
N TYR A 6 -22.87 -7.95 -1.69
CA TYR A 6 -22.19 -7.29 -2.81
C TYR A 6 -22.89 -7.57 -4.16
N SER A 7 -24.09 -8.12 -4.15
CA SER A 7 -24.86 -8.42 -5.37
C SER A 7 -25.20 -7.17 -6.19
N PHE A 8 -25.21 -5.98 -5.57
CA PHE A 8 -25.40 -4.72 -6.27
C PHE A 8 -24.32 -4.47 -7.35
N LEU A 9 -23.10 -5.03 -7.20
CA LEU A 9 -22.02 -4.87 -8.18
C LEU A 9 -22.35 -5.51 -9.55
N LYS A 10 -23.29 -6.44 -9.60
CA LYS A 10 -23.77 -7.05 -10.85
C LYS A 10 -25.17 -6.61 -11.24
N ASN A 11 -25.96 -6.12 -10.29
CA ASN A 11 -27.39 -5.84 -10.50
C ASN A 11 -27.70 -4.35 -10.65
N SER A 12 -26.76 -3.46 -10.31
CA SER A 12 -26.96 -2.01 -10.36
C SER A 12 -26.26 -1.36 -11.55
N LEU A 13 -26.74 -0.20 -11.96
CA LEU A 13 -26.05 0.66 -12.92
C LEU A 13 -24.82 1.27 -12.21
N LEU A 14 -23.64 0.91 -12.70
CA LEU A 14 -22.38 1.48 -12.22
C LEU A 14 -21.96 2.69 -13.06
N PRO A 15 -21.32 3.70 -12.48
CA PRO A 15 -20.78 4.84 -13.22
C PRO A 15 -19.81 4.40 -14.33
N ALA A 16 -19.94 5.00 -15.52
CA ALA A 16 -19.12 4.63 -16.67
C ALA A 16 -17.61 4.82 -16.44
N ASN A 17 -17.21 5.78 -15.61
CA ASN A 17 -15.83 5.98 -15.22
C ASN A 17 -15.23 4.77 -14.49
N LEU A 18 -15.99 4.05 -13.68
CA LEU A 18 -15.53 2.82 -13.01
C LEU A 18 -15.25 1.70 -14.02
N ILE A 19 -16.10 1.57 -15.04
CA ILE A 19 -15.89 0.59 -16.12
C ILE A 19 -14.63 0.95 -16.90
N ASN A 20 -14.46 2.22 -17.24
CA ASN A 20 -13.30 2.69 -18.00
C ASN A 20 -11.99 2.50 -17.22
N ILE A 21 -11.94 2.90 -15.96
CA ILE A 21 -10.72 2.78 -15.15
C ILE A 21 -10.34 1.31 -14.89
N THR A 22 -11.31 0.42 -14.66
CA THR A 22 -11.03 -1.02 -14.53
C THR A 22 -10.43 -1.58 -15.83
N GLY A 23 -10.99 -1.26 -16.99
CA GLY A 23 -10.44 -1.66 -18.29
C GLY A 23 -9.00 -1.20 -18.50
N VAL A 24 -8.69 0.05 -18.15
CA VAL A 24 -7.33 0.60 -18.22
C VAL A 24 -6.38 -0.12 -17.26
N ILE A 25 -6.81 -0.40 -16.02
CA ILE A 25 -5.99 -1.14 -15.04
C ILE A 25 -5.66 -2.55 -15.55
N TYR A 26 -6.62 -3.29 -16.14
CA TYR A 26 -6.35 -4.60 -16.74
C TYR A 26 -5.34 -4.52 -17.88
N SER A 27 -5.45 -3.50 -18.75
CA SER A 27 -4.48 -3.28 -19.83
C SER A 27 -3.06 -3.02 -19.31
N LEU A 28 -2.93 -2.14 -18.31
CA LEU A 28 -1.64 -1.82 -17.67
C LEU A 28 -1.06 -3.03 -16.95
N LYS A 29 -1.90 -3.81 -16.26
CA LYS A 29 -1.50 -5.08 -15.63
C LYS A 29 -0.90 -6.04 -16.65
N THR A 30 -1.58 -6.28 -17.75
CA THR A 30 -1.10 -7.19 -18.81
C THR A 30 0.27 -6.74 -19.35
N GLY A 31 0.44 -5.44 -19.61
CA GLY A 31 1.72 -4.89 -20.01
C GLY A 31 2.82 -5.07 -18.96
N SER A 32 2.49 -4.91 -17.68
CA SER A 32 3.41 -5.14 -16.56
C SER A 32 3.81 -6.61 -16.47
N ASP A 33 2.87 -7.54 -16.59
CA ASP A 33 3.14 -8.98 -16.48
C ASP A 33 4.10 -9.47 -17.57
N ILE A 34 3.95 -8.98 -18.81
CA ILE A 34 4.89 -9.29 -19.90
C ILE A 34 6.30 -8.78 -19.54
N ARG A 35 6.41 -7.54 -19.05
CA ARG A 35 7.70 -6.93 -18.71
C ARG A 35 8.43 -7.63 -17.56
N LYS A 36 7.73 -8.31 -16.65
CA LYS A 36 8.37 -9.06 -15.55
C LYS A 36 9.36 -10.10 -16.04
N TYR A 37 9.06 -10.77 -17.15
CA TYR A 37 9.95 -11.78 -17.74
C TYR A 37 11.22 -11.15 -18.33
N ASP A 38 11.09 -9.98 -18.96
CA ASP A 38 12.19 -9.36 -19.68
C ASP A 38 13.11 -8.56 -18.74
N PHE A 39 12.59 -8.09 -17.59
CA PHE A 39 13.26 -7.14 -16.70
C PHE A 39 13.29 -7.60 -15.23
N GLU A 40 13.53 -8.88 -14.97
CA GLU A 40 13.52 -9.49 -13.63
C GLU A 40 14.37 -8.72 -12.61
N LYS A 41 15.59 -8.30 -12.99
CA LYS A 41 16.48 -7.53 -12.11
C LYS A 41 15.90 -6.18 -11.72
N LEU A 42 15.28 -5.48 -12.66
CA LEU A 42 14.63 -4.19 -12.39
C LEU A 42 13.46 -4.36 -11.41
N PHE A 43 12.62 -5.38 -11.63
CA PHE A 43 11.51 -5.67 -10.72
C PHE A 43 12.00 -6.02 -9.32
N SER A 44 13.09 -6.78 -9.17
CA SER A 44 13.70 -7.08 -7.87
C SER A 44 14.20 -5.82 -7.13
N GLU A 45 14.79 -4.85 -7.85
CA GLU A 45 15.19 -3.58 -7.23
C GLU A 45 13.99 -2.70 -6.88
N LEU A 46 12.95 -2.66 -7.75
CA LEU A 46 11.72 -1.94 -7.45
C LEU A 46 11.01 -2.50 -6.22
N GLU A 47 11.01 -3.82 -6.03
CA GLU A 47 10.41 -4.47 -4.85
C GLU A 47 11.07 -4.03 -3.54
N LYS A 48 12.40 -3.94 -3.51
CA LYS A 48 13.14 -3.43 -2.34
C LYS A 48 12.74 -1.99 -2.01
N ILE A 49 12.67 -1.14 -3.03
CA ILE A 49 12.29 0.27 -2.87
C ILE A 49 10.84 0.38 -2.39
N ALA A 50 9.91 -0.28 -3.08
CA ALA A 50 8.49 -0.23 -2.75
C ALA A 50 8.21 -0.70 -1.32
N LYS A 51 8.91 -1.75 -0.87
CA LYS A 51 8.78 -2.25 0.49
C LYS A 51 9.14 -1.20 1.55
N VAL A 52 10.25 -0.48 1.37
CA VAL A 52 10.63 0.62 2.28
C VAL A 52 9.59 1.72 2.28
N GLN A 53 9.09 2.10 1.09
CA GLN A 53 8.06 3.12 0.92
C GLN A 53 6.74 2.71 1.58
N SER A 54 6.31 1.46 1.40
CA SER A 54 5.08 0.92 1.99
C SER A 54 5.12 0.94 3.51
N ILE A 55 6.22 0.47 4.10
CA ILE A 55 6.41 0.47 5.55
C ILE A 55 6.43 1.91 6.10
N LYS A 56 7.16 2.82 5.46
CA LYS A 56 7.19 4.22 5.85
C LYS A 56 5.82 4.88 5.74
N SER A 57 5.19 4.77 4.58
CA SER A 57 3.96 5.52 4.26
C SER A 57 2.75 5.02 5.03
N SER A 58 2.58 3.70 5.17
CA SER A 58 1.45 3.16 5.94
C SER A 58 1.47 3.61 7.41
N ASN A 59 2.65 3.65 8.03
CA ASN A 59 2.79 4.13 9.40
C ASN A 59 2.63 5.67 9.48
N ALA A 60 3.18 6.43 8.52
CA ALA A 60 3.04 7.88 8.47
C ALA A 60 1.59 8.36 8.29
N ILE A 61 0.74 7.59 7.62
CA ILE A 61 -0.71 7.86 7.53
C ILE A 61 -1.33 7.94 8.94
N GLU A 62 -0.90 7.09 9.85
CA GLU A 62 -1.36 7.05 11.26
C GLU A 62 -0.57 7.97 12.19
N GLY A 63 0.37 8.75 11.66
CA GLY A 63 1.22 9.64 12.47
C GLY A 63 2.41 8.95 13.14
N ILE A 64 2.68 7.70 12.83
CA ILE A 64 3.79 6.91 13.35
C ILE A 64 5.00 7.16 12.46
N ILE A 65 5.97 7.91 12.96
CA ILE A 65 7.12 8.37 12.19
C ILE A 65 8.45 8.12 12.91
N THR A 66 9.50 7.90 12.12
CA THR A 66 10.90 7.93 12.54
C THR A 66 11.77 8.46 11.39
N SER A 67 13.08 8.61 11.58
CA SER A 67 13.97 9.08 10.52
C SER A 67 14.14 8.05 9.39
N ASP A 68 14.42 8.52 8.18
CA ASP A 68 14.62 7.64 7.02
C ASP A 68 15.74 6.64 7.22
N LYS A 69 16.83 7.03 7.92
CA LYS A 69 17.90 6.13 8.32
C LYS A 69 17.36 4.98 9.18
N ARG A 70 16.53 5.29 10.18
CA ARG A 70 15.95 4.28 11.06
C ARG A 70 14.95 3.37 10.33
N ILE A 71 14.16 3.92 9.40
CA ILE A 71 13.29 3.09 8.53
C ILE A 71 14.12 2.05 7.79
N LEU A 72 15.24 2.45 7.17
CA LEU A 72 16.12 1.53 6.45
C LEU A 72 16.74 0.46 7.36
N GLU A 73 17.20 0.84 8.54
CA GLU A 73 17.76 -0.08 9.52
C GLU A 73 16.71 -1.10 9.99
N ILE A 74 15.48 -0.66 10.26
CA ILE A 74 14.37 -1.53 10.65
C ILE A 74 13.97 -2.47 9.49
N VAL A 75 13.82 -1.95 8.28
CA VAL A 75 13.44 -2.76 7.10
C VAL A 75 14.49 -3.83 6.81
N ASN A 76 15.77 -3.50 6.92
CA ASN A 76 16.86 -4.43 6.69
C ASN A 76 17.17 -5.31 7.91
N GLN A 77 16.44 -5.17 9.02
CA GLN A 77 16.64 -5.90 10.28
C GLN A 77 18.08 -5.75 10.83
N SER A 78 18.71 -4.61 10.56
CA SER A 78 20.09 -4.32 11.00
C SER A 78 20.16 -3.71 12.41
N SER A 79 19.02 -3.36 13.00
CA SER A 79 18.90 -2.89 14.38
C SER A 79 17.52 -3.14 14.97
N GLU A 80 17.46 -3.26 16.29
CA GLU A 80 16.22 -3.36 17.05
C GLU A 80 15.48 -2.01 17.14
N PRO A 81 14.13 -2.03 17.31
CA PRO A 81 13.36 -0.84 17.59
C PRO A 81 13.81 -0.14 18.88
N LEU A 82 13.95 1.19 18.85
CA LEU A 82 14.40 1.99 19.99
C LEU A 82 13.25 2.64 20.78
N ASN A 83 12.07 2.71 20.19
CA ASN A 83 10.90 3.35 20.80
C ASN A 83 9.60 2.73 20.27
N HIS A 84 8.46 3.18 20.81
CA HIS A 84 7.15 2.65 20.46
C HIS A 84 6.83 2.78 18.96
N ASN A 85 7.09 3.93 18.34
CA ASN A 85 6.84 4.12 16.90
C ASN A 85 7.64 3.12 16.06
N GLU A 86 8.92 2.91 16.40
CA GLU A 86 9.77 1.96 15.68
C GLU A 86 9.33 0.51 15.89
N SER A 87 8.78 0.17 17.07
CA SER A 87 8.17 -1.12 17.35
C SER A 87 6.96 -1.37 16.45
N GLU A 88 6.10 -0.38 16.27
CA GLU A 88 4.95 -0.49 15.37
C GLU A 88 5.36 -0.59 13.89
N ILE A 89 6.40 0.15 13.47
CA ILE A 89 7.00 0.06 12.13
C ILE A 89 7.57 -1.34 11.88
N ALA A 90 8.26 -1.94 12.87
CA ALA A 90 8.81 -3.29 12.76
C ALA A 90 7.71 -4.35 12.63
N GLY A 91 6.65 -4.24 13.41
CA GLY A 91 5.50 -5.13 13.32
C GLY A 91 4.79 -5.04 11.96
N TYR A 92 4.58 -3.83 11.45
CA TYR A 92 4.03 -3.63 10.10
C TYR A 92 4.92 -4.26 9.02
N ARG A 93 6.25 -4.07 9.12
CA ARG A 93 7.24 -4.70 8.24
C ARG A 93 7.04 -6.21 8.17
N ASP A 94 6.90 -6.87 9.31
CA ASP A 94 6.79 -8.34 9.36
C ASP A 94 5.45 -8.83 8.81
N ALA A 95 4.35 -8.12 9.09
CA ALA A 95 3.05 -8.41 8.50
C ALA A 95 3.04 -8.22 6.98
N LEU A 96 3.65 -7.14 6.45
CA LEU A 96 3.79 -6.90 5.03
C LEU A 96 4.66 -7.97 4.36
N ASN A 97 5.79 -8.35 4.97
CA ASN A 97 6.65 -9.44 4.47
C ASN A 97 5.89 -10.75 4.38
N ASN A 98 5.08 -11.07 5.39
CA ASN A 98 4.25 -12.28 5.37
C ASN A 98 3.29 -12.29 4.18
N ILE A 99 2.64 -11.17 3.88
CA ILE A 99 1.75 -11.05 2.71
C ILE A 99 2.56 -11.19 1.42
N HIS A 100 3.68 -10.46 1.25
CA HIS A 100 4.48 -10.51 0.03
C HIS A 100 4.99 -11.92 -0.31
N LEU A 101 5.38 -12.68 0.71
CA LEU A 101 5.92 -14.02 0.54
C LEU A 101 4.84 -15.11 0.42
N ASN A 102 3.74 -14.96 1.15
CA ASN A 102 2.80 -16.06 1.40
C ASN A 102 1.36 -15.81 0.89
N TYR A 103 1.08 -14.72 0.14
CA TYR A 103 -0.29 -14.37 -0.26
C TYR A 103 -1.03 -15.50 -1.02
N HIS A 104 -0.32 -16.39 -1.70
CA HIS A 104 -0.93 -17.54 -2.38
C HIS A 104 -1.62 -18.50 -1.39
N SER A 105 -1.01 -18.72 -0.22
CA SER A 105 -1.52 -19.62 0.82
C SER A 105 -2.38 -18.94 1.89
N LEU A 106 -2.33 -17.59 1.97
CA LEU A 106 -3.15 -16.84 2.91
C LEU A 106 -4.57 -16.69 2.36
N GLU A 107 -5.56 -17.25 3.06
CA GLU A 107 -6.96 -17.03 2.72
C GLU A 107 -7.52 -15.84 3.48
N PHE A 108 -8.48 -15.11 2.86
CA PHE A 108 -9.20 -14.05 3.53
C PHE A 108 -10.26 -14.68 4.45
N ASN A 109 -9.88 -14.91 5.69
CA ASN A 109 -10.72 -15.44 6.75
C ASN A 109 -10.35 -14.82 8.09
N GLU A 110 -11.17 -15.03 9.11
CA GLU A 110 -10.97 -14.45 10.44
C GLU A 110 -9.62 -14.84 11.04
N ASN A 111 -9.21 -16.11 10.92
CA ASN A 111 -7.94 -16.57 11.47
C ASN A 111 -6.73 -15.85 10.85
N THR A 112 -6.72 -15.70 9.53
CA THR A 112 -5.66 -14.96 8.82
C THR A 112 -5.65 -13.50 9.24
N ILE A 113 -6.82 -12.85 9.35
CA ILE A 113 -6.95 -11.44 9.76
C ILE A 113 -6.42 -11.25 11.18
N LEU A 114 -6.83 -12.11 12.14
CA LEU A 114 -6.36 -12.06 13.51
C LEU A 114 -4.84 -12.32 13.60
N LYS A 115 -4.33 -13.30 12.84
CA LYS A 115 -2.89 -13.62 12.84
C LYS A 115 -2.03 -12.51 12.24
N LEU A 116 -2.47 -11.87 11.17
CA LEU A 116 -1.78 -10.70 10.61
C LEU A 116 -1.76 -9.54 11.60
N HIS A 117 -2.86 -9.31 12.31
CA HIS A 117 -2.90 -8.30 13.36
C HIS A 117 -1.99 -8.64 14.54
N GLU A 118 -1.94 -9.91 14.95
CA GLU A 118 -1.01 -10.38 15.99
C GLU A 118 0.44 -10.10 15.61
N VAL A 119 0.85 -10.45 14.37
CA VAL A 119 2.18 -10.18 13.86
C VAL A 119 2.47 -8.68 13.81
N MET A 120 1.53 -7.88 13.31
CA MET A 120 1.69 -6.43 13.24
C MET A 120 1.87 -5.77 14.62
N MET A 121 1.25 -6.32 15.65
CA MET A 121 1.31 -5.78 17.02
C MET A 121 2.41 -6.42 17.89
N SER A 122 3.18 -7.39 17.38
CA SER A 122 4.09 -8.23 18.17
C SER A 122 5.22 -7.48 18.88
N TYR A 123 5.66 -6.34 18.34
CA TYR A 123 6.74 -5.53 18.93
C TYR A 123 6.24 -4.44 19.88
N SER A 124 4.93 -4.15 19.89
CA SER A 124 4.36 -3.03 20.67
C SER A 124 4.22 -3.33 22.16
N GLY A 125 4.41 -4.59 22.59
CA GLY A 125 4.17 -5.04 23.95
C GLY A 125 2.68 -5.09 24.35
N ASN A 126 1.78 -4.83 23.42
CA ASN A 126 0.36 -4.77 23.64
C ASN A 126 -0.26 -6.19 23.67
N GLN A 127 -1.11 -6.46 24.66
CA GLN A 127 -1.77 -7.77 24.83
C GLN A 127 -3.01 -7.98 23.95
N TYR A 128 -3.40 -6.97 23.15
CA TYR A 128 -4.58 -7.03 22.27
C TYR A 128 -4.27 -7.45 20.83
N GLY A 129 -2.99 -7.72 20.50
CA GLY A 129 -2.61 -8.26 19.21
C GLY A 129 -3.36 -9.56 18.89
N GLY A 130 -3.96 -9.67 17.70
CA GLY A 130 -4.72 -10.83 17.28
C GLY A 130 -6.09 -11.04 17.97
N LYS A 131 -6.62 -10.01 18.63
CA LYS A 131 -7.92 -10.08 19.30
C LYS A 131 -8.83 -8.96 18.81
N TYR A 132 -10.11 -9.28 18.66
CA TYR A 132 -11.12 -8.24 18.46
C TYR A 132 -11.23 -7.33 19.68
N LYS A 133 -11.69 -6.11 19.46
CA LYS A 133 -11.95 -5.14 20.53
C LYS A 133 -12.95 -5.69 21.55
N ASP A 134 -12.70 -5.41 22.80
CA ASP A 134 -13.54 -5.77 23.96
C ASP A 134 -14.36 -4.58 24.49
N GLU A 135 -14.05 -3.37 24.03
CA GLU A 135 -14.73 -2.13 24.34
C GLU A 135 -15.16 -1.40 23.06
N ASN A 136 -16.29 -0.68 23.15
CA ASN A 136 -16.75 0.14 22.03
C ASN A 136 -15.78 1.28 21.75
N ASN A 137 -15.45 1.48 20.49
CA ASN A 137 -14.63 2.59 20.02
C ASN A 137 -15.47 3.58 19.19
N ILE A 138 -14.96 4.78 19.06
CA ILE A 138 -15.51 5.84 18.20
C ILE A 138 -14.39 6.40 17.32
N ILE A 139 -14.73 6.79 16.11
CA ILE A 139 -13.81 7.51 15.23
C ILE A 139 -14.12 9.00 15.37
N VAL A 140 -13.10 9.76 15.79
CA VAL A 140 -13.20 11.20 16.07
C VAL A 140 -12.53 11.97 14.95
N GLU A 141 -13.17 13.05 14.52
CA GLU A 141 -12.62 14.07 13.63
C GLU A 141 -12.34 15.34 14.45
N VAL A 142 -11.20 15.97 14.21
CA VAL A 142 -10.85 17.26 14.81
C VAL A 142 -11.06 18.31 13.73
N ASP A 143 -11.94 19.27 13.99
CA ASP A 143 -12.18 20.38 13.08
C ASP A 143 -11.05 21.43 13.11
N ILE A 144 -11.14 22.44 12.23
CA ILE A 144 -10.15 23.53 12.13
C ILE A 144 -10.07 24.39 13.39
N GLU A 145 -11.08 24.34 14.26
CA GLU A 145 -11.14 25.06 15.53
C GLU A 145 -10.60 24.22 16.70
N GLY A 146 -10.23 22.95 16.44
CA GLY A 146 -9.72 22.01 17.45
C GLY A 146 -10.81 21.24 18.21
N ASN A 147 -12.08 21.36 17.84
CA ASN A 147 -13.17 20.63 18.47
C ASN A 147 -13.16 19.17 18.01
N ARG A 148 -13.44 18.26 18.95
CA ARG A 148 -13.55 16.83 18.67
C ARG A 148 -15.00 16.44 18.42
N ASN A 149 -15.31 16.03 17.21
CA ASN A 149 -16.63 15.55 16.82
C ASN A 149 -16.59 14.05 16.52
N VAL A 150 -17.64 13.32 16.92
CA VAL A 150 -17.77 11.90 16.53
C VAL A 150 -18.06 11.86 15.04
N ARG A 151 -17.10 11.36 14.26
CA ARG A 151 -17.22 11.21 12.82
C ARG A 151 -18.00 9.96 12.44
N PHE A 152 -17.71 8.85 13.13
CA PHE A 152 -18.31 7.56 12.83
C PHE A 152 -18.34 6.69 14.10
N LYS A 153 -19.43 5.92 14.26
CA LYS A 153 -19.59 4.93 15.32
C LYS A 153 -19.50 3.54 14.71
N PRO A 154 -18.39 2.81 14.89
CA PRO A 154 -18.25 1.43 14.43
C PRO A 154 -19.23 0.48 15.12
N ILE A 155 -19.29 -0.76 14.63
CA ILE A 155 -20.05 -1.85 15.28
C ILE A 155 -19.60 -2.01 16.75
N ASP A 156 -20.55 -2.27 17.64
CA ASP A 156 -20.25 -2.51 19.05
C ASP A 156 -19.34 -3.73 19.23
N ALA A 157 -18.49 -3.70 20.26
CA ALA A 157 -17.51 -4.75 20.54
C ALA A 157 -18.13 -6.16 20.61
N LYS A 158 -19.27 -6.29 21.29
CA LYS A 158 -20.01 -7.56 21.43
C LYS A 158 -20.46 -8.17 20.10
N ASP A 159 -20.74 -7.33 19.10
CA ASP A 159 -21.25 -7.74 17.79
C ASP A 159 -20.13 -7.87 16.73
N THR A 160 -18.90 -7.42 17.06
CA THR A 160 -17.76 -7.41 16.15
C THR A 160 -17.39 -8.79 15.61
N PRO A 161 -17.29 -9.88 16.41
CA PRO A 161 -16.95 -11.20 15.88
C PRO A 161 -17.96 -11.67 14.83
N LYS A 162 -19.25 -11.51 15.10
CA LYS A 162 -20.31 -11.89 14.16
C LYS A 162 -20.28 -11.05 12.87
N ALA A 163 -19.98 -9.76 12.98
CA ALA A 163 -19.86 -8.89 11.80
C ALA A 163 -18.66 -9.29 10.92
N MET A 164 -17.54 -9.68 11.53
CA MET A 164 -16.35 -10.15 10.80
C MET A 164 -16.62 -11.50 10.11
N GLU A 165 -17.27 -12.44 10.78
CA GLU A 165 -17.73 -13.70 10.17
C GLU A 165 -18.59 -13.43 8.93
N GLN A 166 -19.61 -12.57 9.07
CA GLN A 166 -20.52 -12.22 7.98
C GLN A 166 -19.80 -11.51 6.81
N LEU A 167 -18.85 -10.61 7.11
CA LEU A 167 -18.02 -9.96 6.10
C LEU A 167 -17.22 -10.97 5.28
N VAL A 168 -16.59 -11.93 5.97
CA VAL A 168 -15.80 -13.00 5.33
C VAL A 168 -16.68 -13.86 4.44
N LEU A 169 -17.84 -14.30 4.92
CA LEU A 169 -18.78 -15.11 4.13
C LEU A 169 -19.28 -14.36 2.90
N ALA A 170 -19.69 -13.10 3.05
CA ALA A 170 -20.15 -12.27 1.93
C ALA A 170 -19.04 -12.04 0.88
N TYR A 171 -17.78 -11.88 1.32
CA TYR A 171 -16.65 -11.79 0.40
C TYR A 171 -16.46 -13.10 -0.37
N ILE A 172 -16.50 -14.26 0.29
CA ILE A 172 -16.34 -15.57 -0.35
C ILE A 172 -17.42 -15.79 -1.39
N ASP A 173 -18.69 -15.55 -1.05
CA ASP A 173 -19.81 -15.69 -1.96
C ASP A 173 -19.65 -14.78 -3.19
N ALA A 174 -19.26 -13.52 -2.99
CA ALA A 174 -19.09 -12.55 -4.08
C ALA A 174 -17.84 -12.82 -4.93
N ARG A 175 -16.73 -13.30 -4.33
CA ARG A 175 -15.50 -13.65 -5.03
C ARG A 175 -15.72 -14.81 -6.00
N ASP A 176 -16.52 -15.79 -5.60
CA ASP A 176 -16.77 -17.00 -6.37
C ASP A 176 -17.82 -16.76 -7.49
N ASP A 177 -18.48 -15.60 -7.49
CA ASP A 177 -19.40 -15.16 -8.57
C ASP A 177 -18.63 -14.46 -9.70
N LEU A 178 -18.46 -15.16 -10.83
CA LEU A 178 -17.75 -14.67 -12.01
C LEU A 178 -18.33 -13.39 -12.64
N SER A 179 -19.55 -13.00 -12.29
CA SER A 179 -20.18 -11.75 -12.77
C SER A 179 -19.76 -10.54 -11.94
N ILE A 180 -19.08 -10.73 -10.81
CA ILE A 180 -18.58 -9.65 -9.94
C ILE A 180 -17.10 -9.39 -10.23
N ASN A 181 -16.78 -8.15 -10.60
CA ASN A 181 -15.42 -7.75 -10.85
C ASN A 181 -14.66 -7.55 -9.52
N SER A 182 -13.54 -8.25 -9.35
CA SER A 182 -12.71 -8.20 -8.12
C SER A 182 -12.21 -6.79 -7.80
N LEU A 183 -11.89 -5.96 -8.81
CA LEU A 183 -11.47 -4.57 -8.60
C LEU A 183 -12.57 -3.68 -8.01
N LEU A 184 -13.84 -4.05 -8.18
CA LEU A 184 -14.97 -3.36 -7.57
C LEU A 184 -15.33 -3.97 -6.20
N LEU A 185 -15.16 -5.28 -6.05
CA LEU A 185 -15.45 -6.00 -4.81
C LEU A 185 -14.47 -5.63 -3.68
N ILE A 186 -13.17 -5.64 -3.98
CA ILE A 186 -12.12 -5.43 -2.96
C ILE A 186 -12.34 -4.13 -2.17
N PRO A 187 -12.52 -2.94 -2.79
CA PRO A 187 -12.76 -1.72 -2.02
C PRO A 187 -14.04 -1.77 -1.18
N CYS A 188 -15.09 -2.47 -1.60
CA CYS A 188 -16.29 -2.63 -0.79
C CYS A 188 -16.00 -3.41 0.51
N VAL A 189 -15.26 -4.51 0.39
CA VAL A 189 -14.85 -5.33 1.54
C VAL A 189 -13.94 -4.54 2.49
N ILE A 190 -13.02 -3.75 1.95
CA ILE A 190 -12.12 -2.92 2.75
C ILE A 190 -12.87 -1.79 3.46
N LEU A 191 -13.85 -1.15 2.80
CA LEU A 191 -14.72 -0.16 3.44
C LEU A 191 -15.48 -0.79 4.60
N ASP A 192 -16.11 -1.94 4.38
CA ASP A 192 -16.87 -2.64 5.42
C ASP A 192 -15.99 -3.05 6.60
N PHE A 193 -14.75 -3.53 6.35
CA PHE A 193 -13.76 -3.78 7.39
C PHE A 193 -13.45 -2.50 8.21
N LEU A 194 -13.24 -1.37 7.54
CA LEU A 194 -12.98 -0.08 8.20
C LEU A 194 -14.18 0.41 9.01
N CYS A 195 -15.40 0.16 8.56
CA CYS A 195 -16.62 0.52 9.29
C CYS A 195 -16.92 -0.43 10.46
N ILE A 196 -16.62 -1.72 10.36
CA ILE A 196 -16.65 -2.64 11.51
C ILE A 196 -15.63 -2.20 12.56
N HIS A 197 -14.44 -1.78 12.11
CA HIS A 197 -13.33 -1.34 12.97
C HIS A 197 -13.00 -2.35 14.06
N PRO A 198 -12.62 -3.60 13.68
CA PRO A 198 -12.68 -4.75 14.58
C PRO A 198 -11.65 -4.75 15.71
N PHE A 199 -10.58 -3.97 15.60
CA PHE A 199 -9.49 -3.96 16.56
C PHE A 199 -9.51 -2.70 17.44
N LYS A 200 -8.86 -2.81 18.61
CA LYS A 200 -8.66 -1.67 19.51
C LYS A 200 -7.75 -0.60 18.86
N ASP A 201 -6.76 -1.04 18.09
CA ASP A 201 -5.82 -0.20 17.33
C ASP A 201 -5.37 -0.92 16.06
N GLY A 202 -4.75 -0.20 15.11
CA GLY A 202 -4.15 -0.75 13.89
C GLY A 202 -5.14 -1.03 12.75
N ASN A 203 -6.42 -0.65 12.86
CA ASN A 203 -7.43 -0.93 11.81
C ASN A 203 -7.07 -0.32 10.46
N GLY A 204 -6.54 0.90 10.42
CA GLY A 204 -6.10 1.54 9.18
C GLY A 204 -4.92 0.80 8.53
N ARG A 205 -3.92 0.42 9.31
CA ARG A 205 -2.78 -0.38 8.81
C ARG A 205 -3.22 -1.75 8.32
N MET A 206 -4.10 -2.42 9.08
CA MET A 206 -4.69 -3.71 8.67
C MET A 206 -5.49 -3.59 7.38
N SER A 207 -6.30 -2.55 7.20
CA SER A 207 -7.06 -2.35 5.95
C SER A 207 -6.15 -2.24 4.72
N ARG A 208 -4.98 -1.58 4.85
CA ARG A 208 -3.99 -1.47 3.77
C ARG A 208 -3.30 -2.81 3.50
N LEU A 209 -2.93 -3.57 4.54
CA LEU A 209 -2.40 -4.93 4.40
C LEU A 209 -3.41 -5.87 3.74
N LEU A 210 -4.67 -5.83 4.15
CA LEU A 210 -5.74 -6.63 3.54
C LEU A 210 -6.03 -6.21 2.10
N SER A 211 -5.92 -4.92 1.77
CA SER A 211 -6.02 -4.44 0.38
C SER A 211 -4.96 -5.09 -0.50
N LEU A 212 -3.70 -5.12 -0.06
CA LEU A 212 -2.61 -5.78 -0.79
C LEU A 212 -2.86 -7.29 -0.92
N LEU A 213 -3.26 -7.96 0.17
CA LEU A 213 -3.57 -9.40 0.13
C LEU A 213 -4.64 -9.71 -0.92
N LEU A 214 -5.76 -8.99 -0.90
CA LEU A 214 -6.87 -9.22 -1.82
C LEU A 214 -6.50 -8.87 -3.27
N LEU A 215 -5.76 -7.78 -3.49
CA LEU A 215 -5.24 -7.41 -4.81
C LEU A 215 -4.31 -8.50 -5.36
N TYR A 216 -3.35 -9.01 -4.57
CA TYR A 216 -2.40 -10.03 -5.00
C TYR A 216 -3.10 -11.36 -5.31
N LYS A 217 -4.05 -11.79 -4.48
CA LYS A 217 -4.88 -12.98 -4.75
C LYS A 217 -5.71 -12.84 -6.02
N SER A 218 -6.09 -11.62 -6.40
CA SER A 218 -6.79 -11.31 -7.64
C SER A 218 -5.87 -11.06 -8.83
N GLY A 219 -4.55 -11.24 -8.66
CA GLY A 219 -3.54 -11.09 -9.71
C GLY A 219 -3.05 -9.67 -9.95
N PHE A 220 -3.37 -8.70 -9.09
CA PHE A 220 -2.93 -7.31 -9.18
C PHE A 220 -1.79 -7.04 -8.19
N ASP A 221 -0.58 -7.48 -8.52
CA ASP A 221 0.58 -7.45 -7.63
C ASP A 221 1.48 -6.22 -7.77
N VAL A 222 1.02 -5.17 -8.45
CA VAL A 222 1.79 -3.92 -8.64
C VAL A 222 2.26 -3.31 -7.32
N GLY A 223 1.54 -3.51 -6.22
CA GLY A 223 1.91 -3.07 -4.88
C GLY A 223 3.24 -3.65 -4.36
N LYS A 224 3.77 -4.71 -4.99
CA LYS A 224 5.12 -5.21 -4.71
C LYS A 224 6.22 -4.31 -5.25
N TYR A 225 5.95 -3.58 -6.34
CA TYR A 225 6.94 -2.83 -7.11
C TYR A 225 6.78 -1.32 -7.00
N ILE A 226 5.56 -0.88 -6.70
CA ILE A 226 5.20 0.53 -6.42
C ILE A 226 4.33 0.53 -5.17
N SER A 227 4.73 1.28 -4.16
CA SER A 227 3.99 1.32 -2.90
C SER A 227 2.57 1.87 -3.06
N PHE A 228 1.58 1.02 -2.79
CA PHE A 228 0.17 1.38 -2.75
C PHE A 228 -0.10 2.38 -1.61
N GLU A 229 0.52 2.16 -0.46
CA GLU A 229 0.40 3.02 0.73
C GLU A 229 1.01 4.40 0.51
N GLU A 230 2.08 4.51 -0.27
CA GLU A 230 2.64 5.81 -0.63
C GLU A 230 1.68 6.60 -1.52
N GLN A 231 1.00 5.95 -2.47
CA GLN A 231 0.00 6.62 -3.28
C GLN A 231 -1.18 7.10 -2.43
N ILE A 232 -1.64 6.31 -1.44
CA ILE A 232 -2.64 6.75 -0.46
C ILE A 232 -2.12 7.94 0.34
N ASN A 233 -0.89 7.88 0.85
CA ASN A 233 -0.31 8.96 1.66
C ASN A 233 -0.20 10.28 0.88
N ASN A 234 0.15 10.20 -0.41
CA ASN A 234 0.23 11.36 -1.30
C ASN A 234 -1.14 12.02 -1.53
N THR A 235 -2.23 11.27 -1.41
CA THR A 235 -3.61 11.72 -1.59
C THR A 235 -4.45 11.55 -0.33
N LYS A 236 -3.81 11.62 0.85
CA LYS A 236 -4.41 11.30 2.15
C LYS A 236 -5.73 12.02 2.41
N GLY A 237 -5.84 13.29 2.04
CA GLY A 237 -7.08 14.07 2.19
C GLY A 237 -8.24 13.45 1.41
N TYR A 238 -8.04 13.13 0.14
CA TYR A 238 -9.04 12.50 -0.71
C TYR A 238 -9.41 11.08 -0.24
N TYR A 239 -8.43 10.32 0.26
CA TYR A 239 -8.69 9.01 0.86
C TYR A 239 -9.66 9.09 2.06
N TYR A 240 -9.43 10.02 3.00
CA TYR A 240 -10.31 10.18 4.16
C TYR A 240 -11.66 10.79 3.81
N GLU A 241 -11.73 11.69 2.82
CA GLU A 241 -12.98 12.24 2.31
C GLU A 241 -13.86 11.14 1.69
N SER A 242 -13.30 10.34 0.79
CA SER A 242 -14.02 9.22 0.17
C SER A 242 -14.48 8.16 1.18
N LEU A 243 -13.66 7.89 2.20
CA LEU A 243 -14.04 7.02 3.31
C LEU A 243 -15.21 7.61 4.12
N LYS A 244 -15.16 8.92 4.40
CA LYS A 244 -16.22 9.64 5.12
C LYS A 244 -17.53 9.57 4.35
N GLU A 245 -17.53 9.93 3.07
CA GLU A 245 -18.71 9.91 2.22
C GLU A 245 -19.32 8.49 2.11
N SER A 246 -18.48 7.48 1.91
CA SER A 246 -18.94 6.11 1.76
C SER A 246 -19.38 5.44 3.06
N SER A 247 -19.07 6.03 4.22
CA SER A 247 -19.53 5.53 5.53
C SER A 247 -20.84 6.17 6.03
N ILE A 248 -21.39 7.17 5.34
CA ILE A 248 -22.68 7.79 5.70
C ILE A 248 -23.78 6.73 5.59
N ASN A 249 -24.61 6.59 6.63
CA ASN A 249 -25.71 5.62 6.69
C ASN A 249 -25.30 4.16 6.49
N TRP A 250 -24.02 3.84 6.74
CA TRP A 250 -23.50 2.49 6.55
C TRP A 250 -24.19 1.45 7.44
N ASP A 251 -24.50 1.79 8.67
CA ASP A 251 -25.11 0.93 9.69
C ASP A 251 -26.54 0.50 9.31
N ILE A 252 -27.26 1.30 8.54
CA ILE A 252 -28.62 1.04 8.07
C ILE A 252 -28.69 0.52 6.62
N ASN A 253 -27.56 0.20 5.99
CA ASN A 253 -27.44 -0.28 4.60
C ASN A 253 -27.88 0.75 3.52
N GLU A 254 -27.77 2.04 3.78
CA GLU A 254 -28.13 3.12 2.85
C GLU A 254 -26.90 3.92 2.39
N ASN A 255 -25.70 3.38 2.61
CA ASN A 255 -24.46 3.98 2.16
C ASN A 255 -24.21 3.76 0.66
N THR A 256 -23.36 4.60 0.07
CA THR A 256 -22.81 4.38 -1.27
C THR A 256 -21.33 3.97 -1.17
N TYR A 257 -20.94 2.93 -1.89
CA TYR A 257 -19.52 2.53 -1.98
C TYR A 257 -18.73 3.31 -3.03
N ILE A 258 -19.42 4.04 -3.92
CA ILE A 258 -18.85 4.63 -5.14
C ILE A 258 -17.65 5.54 -4.85
N PRO A 259 -17.69 6.52 -3.91
CA PRO A 259 -16.56 7.40 -3.66
C PRO A 259 -15.30 6.64 -3.23
N PHE A 260 -15.45 5.61 -2.39
CA PHE A 260 -14.32 4.80 -1.93
C PHE A 260 -13.78 3.86 -3.02
N ILE A 261 -14.65 3.29 -3.87
CA ILE A 261 -14.25 2.52 -5.05
C ILE A 261 -13.43 3.41 -6.00
N GLU A 262 -13.89 4.61 -6.29
CA GLU A 262 -13.18 5.57 -7.16
C GLU A 262 -11.80 5.92 -6.63
N ASN A 263 -11.68 6.22 -5.34
CA ASN A 263 -10.41 6.50 -4.69
C ASN A 263 -9.46 5.29 -4.77
N PHE A 264 -9.96 4.10 -4.44
CA PHE A 264 -9.17 2.86 -4.45
C PHE A 264 -8.63 2.54 -5.85
N LEU A 265 -9.49 2.62 -6.87
CA LEU A 265 -9.10 2.37 -8.26
C LEU A 265 -8.15 3.45 -8.79
N SER A 266 -8.34 4.71 -8.42
CA SER A 266 -7.41 5.81 -8.76
C SER A 266 -6.04 5.59 -8.15
N THR A 267 -5.97 5.09 -6.91
CA THR A 267 -4.72 4.71 -6.23
C THR A 267 -4.03 3.56 -6.96
N LEU A 268 -4.76 2.50 -7.30
CA LEU A 268 -4.21 1.36 -8.04
C LEU A 268 -3.75 1.74 -9.45
N TYR A 269 -4.52 2.56 -10.15
CA TYR A 269 -4.15 3.13 -11.44
C TYR A 269 -2.86 3.93 -11.35
N SER A 270 -2.71 4.76 -10.30
CA SER A 270 -1.50 5.55 -10.06
C SER A 270 -0.27 4.67 -9.85
N CYS A 271 -0.40 3.53 -9.15
CA CYS A 271 0.68 2.55 -9.03
C CYS A 271 1.12 2.01 -10.40
N TYR A 272 0.17 1.59 -11.25
CA TYR A 272 0.50 1.08 -12.59
C TYR A 272 1.09 2.18 -13.50
N LYS A 273 0.60 3.41 -13.43
CA LYS A 273 1.14 4.55 -14.19
C LYS A 273 2.56 4.90 -13.75
N GLU A 274 2.84 4.88 -12.46
CA GLU A 274 4.19 5.12 -11.95
C GLU A 274 5.15 3.99 -12.36
N LEU A 275 4.70 2.73 -12.33
CA LEU A 275 5.47 1.61 -12.84
C LEU A 275 5.80 1.79 -14.33
N ASP A 276 4.80 2.11 -15.15
CA ASP A 276 4.97 2.35 -16.60
C ASP A 276 5.94 3.52 -16.86
N LYS A 277 5.84 4.60 -16.10
CA LYS A 277 6.75 5.73 -16.16
C LYS A 277 8.21 5.32 -15.89
N ARG A 278 8.46 4.49 -14.86
CA ARG A 278 9.80 3.99 -14.54
C ARG A 278 10.37 3.14 -15.69
N PHE A 279 9.53 2.31 -16.33
CA PHE A 279 9.93 1.55 -17.51
C PHE A 279 10.25 2.45 -18.72
N ASN A 280 9.45 3.48 -18.96
CA ASN A 280 9.67 4.40 -20.07
C ASN A 280 10.97 5.20 -19.91
N VAL A 281 11.39 5.51 -18.69
CA VAL A 281 12.70 6.11 -18.40
C VAL A 281 13.84 5.15 -18.73
N VAL A 282 13.68 3.87 -18.41
CA VAL A 282 14.71 2.83 -18.68
C VAL A 282 14.82 2.50 -20.17
N ASN A 283 13.68 2.45 -20.89
CA ASN A 283 13.61 1.93 -22.26
C ASN A 283 13.47 2.99 -23.36
N SER A 284 13.42 4.30 -23.02
CA SER A 284 13.25 5.30 -24.07
C SER A 284 14.53 5.49 -24.86
N SER A 285 14.54 4.97 -26.08
CA SER A 285 15.54 5.27 -27.11
C SER A 285 15.65 6.78 -27.47
N LYS A 286 14.75 7.61 -26.95
CA LYS A 286 14.71 9.08 -27.11
C LYS A 286 15.31 9.84 -25.92
N THR A 287 15.52 9.22 -24.76
CA THR A 287 16.19 9.85 -23.62
C THR A 287 17.70 9.58 -23.69
N THR A 288 18.50 10.60 -23.45
CA THR A 288 19.96 10.43 -23.37
C THR A 288 20.30 9.53 -22.18
N LYS A 289 21.40 8.78 -22.30
CA LYS A 289 21.92 7.95 -21.19
C LYS A 289 22.09 8.74 -19.90
N THR A 290 22.47 10.01 -20.00
CA THR A 290 22.56 10.95 -18.88
C THR A 290 21.19 11.14 -18.21
N ALA A 291 20.15 11.46 -18.97
CA ALA A 291 18.81 11.68 -18.43
C ALA A 291 18.21 10.41 -17.79
N GLN A 292 18.54 9.22 -18.29
CA GLN A 292 18.14 7.95 -17.67
C GLN A 292 18.79 7.76 -16.30
N ILE A 293 20.09 8.03 -16.18
CA ILE A 293 20.81 7.95 -14.90
C ILE A 293 20.27 9.00 -13.91
N GLU A 294 20.14 10.25 -14.35
CA GLU A 294 19.61 11.35 -13.53
C GLU A 294 18.21 11.00 -12.98
N ALA A 295 17.30 10.55 -13.85
CA ALA A 295 15.96 10.13 -13.44
C ALA A 295 15.98 8.95 -12.47
N THR A 296 16.86 7.96 -12.66
CA THR A 296 16.99 6.80 -11.79
C THR A 296 17.39 7.23 -10.37
N VAL A 297 18.34 8.14 -10.24
CA VAL A 297 18.82 8.59 -8.91
C VAL A 297 17.82 9.55 -8.25
N LEU A 298 17.28 10.52 -9.01
CA LEU A 298 16.35 11.53 -8.47
C LEU A 298 14.98 10.94 -8.07
N ASN A 299 14.57 9.83 -8.69
CA ASN A 299 13.36 9.09 -8.34
C ASN A 299 13.61 7.99 -7.30
N SER A 300 14.86 7.73 -6.92
CA SER A 300 15.18 6.81 -5.81
C SER A 300 14.90 7.51 -4.49
N LEU A 301 14.06 6.89 -3.65
CA LEU A 301 13.76 7.38 -2.30
C LEU A 301 14.75 6.84 -1.26
N THR A 302 15.61 5.95 -1.67
CA THR A 302 16.67 5.38 -0.83
C THR A 302 18.02 5.67 -1.44
N PRO A 303 19.09 5.77 -0.62
CA PRO A 303 20.44 5.89 -1.16
C PRO A 303 20.75 4.72 -2.09
N ILE A 304 21.03 5.01 -3.36
CA ILE A 304 21.29 4.03 -4.42
C ILE A 304 22.78 3.97 -4.75
N SER A 305 23.34 2.77 -4.89
CA SER A 305 24.74 2.57 -5.28
C SER A 305 24.91 2.58 -6.81
N LYS A 306 26.16 2.80 -7.27
CA LYS A 306 26.52 2.68 -8.68
C LYS A 306 26.16 1.28 -9.24
N ALA A 307 26.38 0.23 -8.48
CA ALA A 307 26.07 -1.13 -8.90
C ALA A 307 24.55 -1.34 -9.12
N GLU A 308 23.72 -0.83 -8.21
CA GLU A 308 22.25 -0.89 -8.35
C GLU A 308 21.79 -0.09 -9.58
N ILE A 309 22.37 1.09 -9.87
CA ILE A 309 22.06 1.86 -11.08
C ILE A 309 22.46 1.07 -12.34
N CYS A 310 23.64 0.42 -12.37
CA CYS A 310 24.06 -0.42 -13.48
C CYS A 310 23.14 -1.65 -13.67
N ASN A 311 22.56 -2.19 -12.60
CA ASN A 311 21.58 -3.27 -12.69
C ASN A 311 20.24 -2.78 -13.27
N ILE A 312 19.83 -1.56 -12.92
CA ILE A 312 18.60 -0.92 -13.44
C ILE A 312 18.78 -0.53 -14.92
N LEU A 313 19.98 -0.10 -15.30
CA LEU A 313 20.33 0.41 -16.64
C LEU A 313 21.45 -0.45 -17.29
N PRO A 314 21.19 -1.72 -17.63
CA PRO A 314 22.22 -2.65 -18.09
C PRO A 314 22.90 -2.22 -19.40
N ASP A 315 22.23 -1.42 -20.23
CA ASP A 315 22.75 -0.90 -21.51
C ASP A 315 23.66 0.32 -21.34
N ILE A 316 23.86 0.79 -20.10
CA ILE A 316 24.72 1.93 -19.79
C ILE A 316 26.00 1.44 -19.10
N SER A 317 27.15 1.84 -19.65
CA SER A 317 28.43 1.44 -19.07
C SER A 317 28.63 1.99 -17.65
N PRO A 318 29.27 1.22 -16.75
CA PRO A 318 29.58 1.70 -15.40
C PRO A 318 30.39 3.01 -15.36
N THR A 319 31.20 3.26 -16.39
CA THR A 319 31.96 4.51 -16.55
C THR A 319 31.04 5.71 -16.83
N THR A 320 30.02 5.51 -17.68
CA THR A 320 29.02 6.56 -17.97
C THR A 320 28.23 6.87 -16.70
N VAL A 321 27.80 5.87 -15.95
CA VAL A 321 27.09 6.04 -14.69
C VAL A 321 27.95 6.88 -13.71
N GLU A 322 29.23 6.54 -13.57
CA GLU A 322 30.15 7.25 -12.67
C GLU A 322 30.34 8.72 -13.06
N LEU A 323 30.51 9.00 -14.34
CA LEU A 323 30.64 10.37 -14.84
C LEU A 323 29.41 11.23 -14.56
N VAL A 324 28.21 10.68 -14.79
CA VAL A 324 26.95 11.39 -14.53
C VAL A 324 26.75 11.61 -13.04
N LEU A 325 26.98 10.60 -12.21
CA LEU A 325 26.87 10.73 -10.74
C LEU A 325 27.85 11.80 -10.22
N GLY A 326 29.09 11.81 -10.70
CA GLY A 326 30.07 12.83 -10.34
C GLY A 326 29.63 14.24 -10.71
N LYS A 327 28.99 14.41 -11.88
CA LYS A 327 28.39 15.67 -12.33
C LYS A 327 27.24 16.10 -11.42
N MET A 328 26.29 15.21 -11.11
CA MET A 328 25.14 15.49 -10.26
C MET A 328 25.56 15.89 -8.83
N VAL A 329 26.58 15.24 -8.27
CA VAL A 329 27.16 15.62 -6.97
C VAL A 329 27.77 17.02 -7.03
N LYS A 330 28.55 17.31 -8.07
CA LYS A 330 29.20 18.63 -8.28
C LYS A 330 28.16 19.76 -8.46
N GLU A 331 27.05 19.47 -9.10
CA GLU A 331 25.94 20.41 -9.29
C GLU A 331 25.02 20.51 -8.07
N GLY A 332 25.27 19.72 -7.00
CA GLY A 332 24.50 19.76 -5.76
C GLY A 332 23.08 19.15 -5.87
N GLN A 333 22.79 18.39 -6.92
CA GLN A 333 21.53 17.72 -7.12
C GLN A 333 21.35 16.49 -6.22
N ILE A 334 22.47 15.82 -5.92
CA ILE A 334 22.54 14.64 -5.06
C ILE A 334 23.72 14.77 -4.09
N GLU A 335 23.66 14.00 -3.00
CA GLU A 335 24.77 13.85 -2.05
C GLU A 335 25.23 12.41 -1.96
N THR A 336 26.45 12.21 -1.47
CA THR A 336 27.05 10.89 -1.24
C THR A 336 26.98 10.48 0.22
N ILE A 337 26.61 9.22 0.46
CA ILE A 337 26.64 8.58 1.79
C ILE A 337 27.60 7.41 1.73
N GLY A 338 28.48 7.30 2.73
CA GLY A 338 29.52 6.26 2.78
C GLY A 338 30.78 6.60 1.99
N ILE A 339 31.77 5.71 2.00
CA ILE A 339 33.08 5.92 1.39
C ILE A 339 33.49 4.67 0.59
N GLY A 340 34.18 4.87 -0.54
CA GLY A 340 34.73 3.79 -1.36
C GLY A 340 33.65 2.89 -1.96
N ARG A 341 33.75 1.56 -1.76
CA ARG A 341 32.80 0.59 -2.33
C ARG A 341 31.39 0.66 -1.74
N SER A 342 31.23 1.27 -0.57
CA SER A 342 29.93 1.47 0.09
C SER A 342 29.26 2.81 -0.26
N THR A 343 29.82 3.60 -1.17
CA THR A 343 29.25 4.88 -1.58
C THR A 343 27.86 4.69 -2.20
N ARG A 344 26.89 5.43 -1.68
CA ARG A 344 25.53 5.53 -2.18
C ARG A 344 25.18 6.99 -2.47
N TYR A 345 24.23 7.19 -3.32
CA TYR A 345 23.79 8.50 -3.81
C TYR A 345 22.32 8.70 -3.46
N ILE A 346 21.97 9.88 -2.98
CA ILE A 346 20.60 10.26 -2.65
C ILE A 346 20.33 11.68 -3.12
N LYS A 347 19.10 11.97 -3.49
CA LYS A 347 18.65 13.31 -3.82
C LYS A 347 18.82 14.20 -2.59
N LYS A 348 19.31 15.42 -2.80
CA LYS A 348 19.48 16.43 -1.77
C LYS A 348 18.19 17.11 -1.37
#